data_b0b43d2721a5027d15649c944a8dde32
#
_entry.id   b0b43d2721a5027d15649c944a8dde32
#
_cell.length_a   1.000
_cell.length_b   1.000
_cell.length_c   1.000
_cell.angle_alpha   90.00
_cell.angle_beta   90.00
_cell.angle_gamma   90.00
#
_symmetry.space_group_name_H-M   'P 1'
#
loop_
_entity.id
_entity.type
_entity.pdbx_description
1 polymer ?
#
loop_
_entity_poly.entity_id
_entity_poly.type
_entity_poly.pdbx_seq_one_letter_code
_entity_poly.pdbx_strand_id
1 'polypeptide(L)'
;MKTPEHAWVITESWTDGDERRVCIVGPAGAKRTGNEIEHDPQAREFQMFDDDNILCCQGYYLGPGDERLFSPLDDFGTPYAGCTSIEYWDTYNKEWSLL
;
A
#
# COMPACT_ATOMS: atom_id res chain seq x y z
N MET A 1 -1.20 -22.66 -9.33
CA MET A 1 -1.73 -21.40 -8.77
C MET A 1 -1.21 -20.23 -9.59
N LYS A 2 -2.10 -19.34 -10.00
CA LYS A 2 -1.67 -18.17 -10.77
C LYS A 2 -0.94 -17.15 -9.89
N THR A 3 0.10 -16.52 -10.45
CA THR A 3 0.70 -15.35 -9.84
C THR A 3 -0.34 -14.24 -9.82
N PRO A 4 -0.49 -13.53 -8.70
CA PRO A 4 -1.40 -12.38 -8.64
C PRO A 4 -1.07 -11.35 -9.72
N GLU A 5 -2.10 -10.73 -10.29
CA GLU A 5 -1.94 -9.68 -11.31
C GLU A 5 -1.52 -8.34 -10.70
N HIS A 6 -1.50 -8.25 -9.39
CA HIS A 6 -1.12 -7.04 -8.68
C HIS A 6 -0.12 -7.39 -7.58
N ALA A 7 0.61 -6.38 -7.12
CA ALA A 7 1.54 -6.50 -6.01
C ALA A 7 1.59 -5.17 -5.26
N TRP A 8 1.93 -5.24 -3.98
CA TRP A 8 2.13 -4.05 -3.17
C TRP A 8 3.30 -4.26 -2.22
N VAL A 9 3.88 -3.15 -1.78
CA VAL A 9 4.93 -3.16 -0.76
C VAL A 9 4.62 -2.07 0.26
N ILE A 10 4.72 -2.43 1.54
CA ILE A 10 4.67 -1.47 2.63
C ILE A 10 6.11 -1.05 2.90
N THR A 11 6.41 0.22 2.70
CA THR A 11 7.77 0.74 2.84
C THR A 11 8.02 1.44 4.16
N GLU A 12 6.96 1.97 4.79
CA GLU A 12 7.06 2.68 6.05
C GLU A 12 5.87 2.37 6.93
N SER A 13 6.13 2.25 8.23
CA SER A 13 5.11 1.95 9.22
C SER A 13 5.28 2.86 10.43
N TRP A 14 4.18 3.41 10.94
CA TRP A 14 4.13 4.24 12.15
C TRP A 14 3.32 3.50 13.21
N THR A 15 3.94 2.47 13.80
CA THR A 15 3.31 1.75 14.91
C THR A 15 3.92 2.27 16.21
N ASP A 16 3.07 2.43 17.24
CA ASP A 16 3.48 2.92 18.56
C ASP A 16 4.13 4.32 18.50
N GLY A 17 3.77 5.12 17.46
CA GLY A 17 4.27 6.47 17.31
C GLY A 17 5.66 6.60 16.69
N ASP A 18 6.31 5.48 16.38
CA ASP A 18 7.64 5.48 15.79
C ASP A 18 7.59 5.13 14.32
N GLU A 19 8.22 5.97 13.50
CA GLU A 19 8.39 5.70 12.08
C GLU A 19 9.46 4.64 11.88
N ARG A 20 9.16 3.63 11.05
CA ARG A 20 10.11 2.57 10.71
C ARG A 20 10.08 2.30 9.22
N ARG A 21 11.27 2.16 8.64
CA ARG A 21 11.42 1.67 7.28
C ARG A 21 11.22 0.15 7.33
N VAL A 22 10.28 -0.35 6.53
CA VAL A 22 9.98 -1.79 6.44
C VAL A 22 9.95 -2.21 4.97
N CYS A 23 9.85 -3.51 4.74
CA CYS A 23 9.70 -4.05 3.38
C CYS A 23 8.78 -5.27 3.46
N ILE A 24 7.49 -5.03 3.36
CA ILE A 24 6.48 -6.08 3.47
C ILE A 24 5.74 -6.15 2.13
N VAL A 25 5.89 -7.26 1.44
CA VAL A 25 5.37 -7.46 0.09
C VAL A 25 4.15 -8.38 0.14
N GLY A 26 3.14 -8.05 -0.64
CA GLY A 26 1.95 -8.87 -0.82
C GLY A 26 1.33 -8.66 -2.20
N PRO A 27 0.24 -9.34 -2.50
CA PRO A 27 -0.34 -10.42 -1.68
C PRO A 27 0.50 -11.68 -1.71
N ALA A 28 0.10 -12.69 -0.93
CA ALA A 28 0.79 -13.99 -0.92
C ALA A 28 0.90 -14.53 -2.34
N GLY A 29 2.10 -14.99 -2.72
CA GLY A 29 2.37 -15.48 -4.06
C GLY A 29 2.90 -14.43 -5.03
N ALA A 30 2.97 -13.17 -4.63
CA ALA A 30 3.59 -12.12 -5.45
C ALA A 30 5.06 -12.45 -5.70
N LYS A 31 5.50 -12.30 -6.96
CA LYS A 31 6.87 -12.67 -7.36
C LYS A 31 7.80 -11.48 -7.52
N ARG A 32 7.31 -10.26 -7.26
CA ARG A 32 8.13 -9.07 -7.34
C ARG A 32 8.72 -8.74 -5.97
N THR A 33 9.95 -8.24 -5.95
CA THR A 33 10.55 -7.76 -4.70
C THR A 33 9.98 -6.39 -4.36
N GLY A 34 10.12 -5.99 -3.10
CA GLY A 34 9.69 -4.65 -2.67
C GLY A 34 10.39 -3.55 -3.45
N ASN A 35 11.69 -3.73 -3.72
CA ASN A 35 12.46 -2.77 -4.50
C ASN A 35 11.94 -2.61 -5.93
N GLU A 36 11.58 -3.73 -6.56
CA GLU A 36 11.01 -3.71 -7.91
C GLU A 36 9.68 -2.95 -7.95
N ILE A 37 8.82 -3.19 -6.96
CA ILE A 37 7.52 -2.53 -6.88
C ILE A 37 7.71 -1.03 -6.62
N GLU A 38 8.53 -0.67 -5.66
CA GLU A 38 8.74 0.72 -5.26
C GLU A 38 9.29 1.57 -6.41
N HIS A 39 10.15 1.00 -7.25
CA HIS A 39 10.84 1.74 -8.31
C HIS A 39 10.24 1.53 -9.70
N ASP A 40 9.11 0.82 -9.80
CA ASP A 40 8.43 0.65 -11.08
C ASP A 40 7.77 1.97 -11.49
N PRO A 41 7.97 2.43 -12.75
CA PRO A 41 7.39 3.70 -13.20
C PRO A 41 5.87 3.75 -13.13
N GLN A 42 5.20 2.59 -13.13
CA GLN A 42 3.73 2.51 -13.06
C GLN A 42 3.21 2.32 -11.63
N ALA A 43 4.09 2.21 -10.65
CA ALA A 43 3.68 2.04 -9.27
C ALA A 43 2.94 3.28 -8.76
N ARG A 44 1.89 3.04 -7.99
CA ARG A 44 1.10 4.10 -7.36
C ARG A 44 1.42 4.16 -5.88
N GLU A 45 1.75 5.34 -5.41
CA GLU A 45 2.01 5.57 -3.99
C GLU A 45 0.70 5.58 -3.21
N PHE A 46 0.68 4.98 -2.02
CA PHE A 46 -0.49 5.01 -1.16
C PHE A 46 -0.12 5.32 0.29
N GLN A 47 -1.13 5.79 1.03
CA GLN A 47 -1.07 6.00 2.47
C GLN A 47 -2.29 5.35 3.10
N MET A 48 -2.13 4.79 4.30
CA MET A 48 -3.24 4.21 5.04
C MET A 48 -3.38 4.87 6.41
N PHE A 49 -4.64 5.06 6.83
CA PHE A 49 -4.99 5.81 8.04
C PHE A 49 -5.90 4.97 8.93
N ASP A 50 -5.86 5.22 10.25
CA ASP A 50 -6.77 4.60 11.20
C ASP A 50 -8.07 5.42 11.34
N ASP A 51 -8.96 4.99 12.27
CA ASP A 51 -10.23 5.68 12.52
C ASP A 51 -10.07 7.12 12.99
N ASP A 52 -8.94 7.43 13.61
CA ASP A 52 -8.63 8.78 14.10
C ASP A 52 -7.93 9.62 13.04
N ASN A 53 -7.88 9.12 11.81
CA ASN A 53 -7.22 9.76 10.68
C ASN A 53 -5.72 9.95 10.89
N ILE A 54 -5.11 9.04 11.62
CA ILE A 54 -3.67 9.03 11.88
C ILE A 54 -2.99 8.12 10.86
N LEU A 55 -1.94 8.62 10.23
CA LEU A 55 -1.16 7.88 9.23
C LEU A 55 -0.49 6.68 9.90
N CYS A 56 -0.77 5.48 9.37
CA CYS A 56 -0.24 4.22 9.90
C CYS A 56 0.81 3.59 9.00
N CYS A 57 0.62 3.65 7.68
CA CYS A 57 1.50 2.99 6.73
C CYS A 57 1.60 3.77 5.44
N GLN A 58 2.72 3.59 4.75
CA GLN A 58 2.91 4.06 3.37
C GLN A 58 3.50 2.96 2.52
N GLY A 59 3.25 3.02 1.22
CA GLY A 59 3.83 2.05 0.30
C GLY A 59 3.49 2.35 -1.14
N TYR A 60 3.66 1.31 -1.96
CA TYR A 60 3.44 1.38 -3.40
C TYR A 60 2.63 0.19 -3.87
N TYR A 61 1.78 0.42 -4.85
CA TYR A 61 0.93 -0.59 -5.46
C TYR A 61 1.20 -0.64 -6.96
N LEU A 62 1.26 -1.85 -7.50
CA LEU A 62 1.46 -2.08 -8.92
C LEU A 62 0.39 -3.05 -9.41
N GLY A 63 -0.43 -2.61 -10.37
CA GLY A 63 -1.50 -3.44 -10.91
C GLY A 63 -2.65 -2.64 -11.47
N PRO A 64 -3.79 -3.33 -11.75
CA PRO A 64 -4.97 -2.66 -12.30
C PRO A 64 -5.58 -1.64 -11.36
N GLY A 65 -6.19 -0.60 -11.93
CA GLY A 65 -6.88 0.44 -11.17
C GLY A 65 -8.34 0.09 -10.93
N ASP A 66 -8.58 -1.00 -10.21
CA ASP A 66 -9.92 -1.49 -9.88
C ASP A 66 -10.00 -1.80 -8.38
N GLU A 67 -10.93 -2.69 -7.94
CA GLU A 67 -11.10 -3.02 -6.53
C GLU A 67 -9.85 -3.61 -5.89
N ARG A 68 -8.89 -4.07 -6.67
CA ARG A 68 -7.62 -4.58 -6.15
C ARG A 68 -6.77 -3.48 -5.49
N LEU A 69 -7.09 -2.21 -5.75
CA LEU A 69 -6.48 -1.08 -5.05
C LEU A 69 -6.73 -1.13 -3.54
N PHE A 70 -7.75 -1.83 -3.09
CA PHE A 70 -7.99 -2.05 -1.65
C PHE A 70 -7.12 -3.14 -1.04
N SER A 71 -6.41 -3.93 -1.87
CA SER A 71 -5.62 -5.07 -1.39
C SER A 71 -4.62 -4.71 -0.27
N PRO A 72 -3.84 -3.63 -0.37
CA PRO A 72 -2.94 -3.28 0.73
C PRO A 72 -3.67 -3.05 2.06
N LEU A 73 -4.84 -2.43 2.00
CA LEU A 73 -5.66 -2.18 3.19
C LEU A 73 -6.26 -3.47 3.73
N ASP A 74 -6.88 -4.26 2.86
CA ASP A 74 -7.58 -5.49 3.26
C ASP A 74 -6.63 -6.56 3.76
N ASP A 75 -5.47 -6.72 3.10
CA ASP A 75 -4.54 -7.81 3.38
C ASP A 75 -3.55 -7.46 4.50
N PHE A 76 -3.22 -6.20 4.66
CA PHE A 76 -2.21 -5.78 5.63
C PHE A 76 -2.70 -4.69 6.57
N GLY A 77 -3.21 -3.58 6.04
CA GLY A 77 -3.53 -2.40 6.84
C GLY A 77 -4.52 -2.70 7.95
N THR A 78 -5.65 -3.27 7.61
CA THR A 78 -6.72 -3.57 8.59
C THR A 78 -6.29 -4.66 9.58
N PRO A 79 -5.81 -5.84 9.13
CA PRO A 79 -5.50 -6.91 10.08
C PRO A 79 -4.26 -6.68 10.94
N TYR A 80 -3.27 -5.92 10.46
CA TYR A 80 -1.98 -5.81 11.14
C TYR A 80 -1.67 -4.43 11.69
N ALA A 81 -2.29 -3.38 11.16
CA ALA A 81 -1.98 -2.01 11.55
C ALA A 81 -3.21 -1.21 12.01
N GLY A 82 -4.39 -1.83 12.00
CA GLY A 82 -5.62 -1.17 12.43
C GLY A 82 -6.09 -0.06 11.51
N CYS A 83 -5.65 -0.07 10.25
CA CYS A 83 -6.04 0.94 9.27
C CYS A 83 -7.48 0.71 8.80
N THR A 84 -8.19 1.79 8.51
CA THR A 84 -9.57 1.76 8.06
C THR A 84 -9.78 2.45 6.73
N SER A 85 -8.78 3.21 6.25
CA SER A 85 -8.87 3.87 4.94
C SER A 85 -7.52 3.88 4.24
N ILE A 86 -7.57 4.01 2.91
CA ILE A 86 -6.40 4.08 2.05
C ILE A 86 -6.60 5.22 1.04
N GLU A 87 -5.54 5.99 0.82
CA GLU A 87 -5.49 7.04 -0.18
C GLU A 87 -4.37 6.74 -1.17
N TYR A 88 -4.61 7.07 -2.43
CA TYR A 88 -3.62 6.95 -3.49
C TYR A 88 -3.21 8.32 -4.01
N TRP A 89 -1.93 8.47 -4.32
CA TRP A 89 -1.44 9.69 -4.94
C TRP A 89 -1.88 9.75 -6.40
N ASP A 90 -2.55 10.85 -6.75
CA ASP A 90 -2.96 11.13 -8.14
C ASP A 90 -1.90 12.02 -8.77
N THR A 91 -1.10 11.45 -9.67
CA THR A 91 -0.01 12.17 -10.32
C THR A 91 -0.50 13.22 -11.31
N TYR A 92 -1.71 13.04 -11.84
CA TYR A 92 -2.30 13.97 -12.79
C TYR A 92 -2.78 15.24 -12.07
N ASN A 93 -3.57 15.08 -11.01
CA ASN A 93 -4.10 16.20 -10.23
C ASN A 93 -3.17 16.64 -9.11
N LYS A 94 -2.10 15.89 -8.84
CA LYS A 94 -1.12 16.16 -7.79
C LYS A 94 -1.77 16.28 -6.42
N GLU A 95 -2.60 15.31 -6.08
CA GLU A 95 -3.31 15.27 -4.80
C GLU A 95 -3.55 13.83 -4.35
N TRP A 96 -3.80 13.66 -3.06
CA TRP A 96 -4.22 12.39 -2.49
C TRP A 96 -5.72 12.20 -2.70
N SER A 97 -6.10 11.01 -3.15
CA SER A 97 -7.51 10.65 -3.36
C SER A 97 -7.89 9.46 -2.50
N LEU A 98 -8.92 9.64 -1.70
CA LEU A 98 -9.49 8.56 -0.89
C LEU A 98 -10.14 7.52 -1.82
N LEU A 99 -9.81 6.27 -1.57
CA LEU A 99 -10.37 5.17 -2.37
C LEU A 99 -11.74 4.75 -1.86
#